data_50d908cdb43505be66d10985ddc543b8
#
_entry.id   50d908cdb43505be66d10985ddc543b8
#
_cell.length_a   1.000
_cell.length_b   1.000
_cell.length_c   1.000
_cell.angle_alpha   90.00
_cell.angle_beta   90.00
_cell.angle_gamma   90.00
#
_symmetry.space_group_name_H-M   'P 1'
#
loop_
_entity.id
_entity.type
_entity.pdbx_description
1 polymer ?
#
loop_
_entity_poly.entity_id
_entity_poly.type
_entity_poly.pdbx_seq_one_letter_code
_entity_poly.pdbx_strand_id
1 'polypeptide(L)'
;MDHVSLDDMENHPRVATVQKHATAPLNLSDMALNYYELEPGDSFSGGLHTHMNQEEVFLVMEGTATFHTKDDEIEVGANEIVRFAPGEYQEGRNDGDERVRAVAMGAPQEDGETRSALPCQECGAEYHVAEVTADGVELTCPECGNVVEM
;
A
#
# COMPACT_ATOMS: atom_id res chain seq x y z
N MET A 1 2.10 -27.30 -7.15
CA MET A 1 3.17 -26.46 -6.53
C MET A 1 3.47 -25.34 -7.49
N ASP A 2 3.44 -24.10 -7.02
CA ASP A 2 3.70 -22.90 -7.82
C ASP A 2 5.01 -22.28 -7.35
N HIS A 3 5.81 -21.83 -8.30
CA HIS A 3 7.11 -21.23 -8.06
C HIS A 3 7.37 -20.15 -9.11
N VAL A 4 7.83 -19.00 -8.69
CA VAL A 4 8.15 -17.87 -9.56
C VAL A 4 9.42 -17.18 -9.05
N SER A 5 10.24 -16.69 -9.97
CA SER A 5 11.38 -15.82 -9.64
C SER A 5 10.93 -14.36 -9.69
N LEU A 6 11.37 -13.55 -8.74
CA LEU A 6 11.16 -12.10 -8.80
C LEU A 6 11.75 -11.49 -10.08
N ASP A 7 12.85 -12.05 -10.60
CA ASP A 7 13.49 -11.54 -11.82
C ASP A 7 12.63 -11.75 -13.07
N ASP A 8 11.78 -12.78 -13.06
CA ASP A 8 10.89 -13.10 -14.18
C ASP A 8 9.53 -12.39 -14.11
N MET A 9 9.24 -11.71 -12.98
CA MET A 9 7.99 -11.00 -12.79
C MET A 9 8.03 -9.61 -13.42
N GLU A 10 6.93 -9.22 -14.06
CA GLU A 10 6.76 -7.87 -14.61
C GLU A 10 6.80 -6.80 -13.51
N ASN A 11 7.48 -5.70 -13.79
CA ASN A 11 7.49 -4.53 -12.92
C ASN A 11 6.33 -3.59 -13.30
N HIS A 12 5.55 -3.19 -12.30
CA HIS A 12 4.43 -2.25 -12.45
C HIS A 12 4.69 -0.98 -11.60
N PRO A 13 5.70 -0.16 -11.96
CA PRO A 13 6.07 0.99 -11.16
C PRO A 13 4.91 2.01 -11.12
N ARG A 14 4.64 2.52 -9.93
CA ARG A 14 3.67 3.60 -9.70
C ARG A 14 4.35 4.67 -8.83
N VAL A 15 4.17 4.55 -7.52
CA VAL A 15 4.82 5.40 -6.50
C VAL A 15 6.08 4.74 -5.93
N ALA A 16 6.29 3.47 -6.24
CA ALA A 16 7.51 2.71 -5.99
C ALA A 16 8.28 2.51 -7.29
N THR A 17 9.60 2.55 -7.23
CA THR A 17 10.48 2.27 -8.39
C THR A 17 10.31 0.84 -8.89
N VAL A 18 10.15 -0.14 -7.97
CA VAL A 18 9.80 -1.52 -8.31
C VAL A 18 8.58 -1.93 -7.51
N GLN A 19 7.57 -2.42 -8.24
CA GLN A 19 6.38 -3.06 -7.67
C GLN A 19 6.05 -4.30 -8.51
N LYS A 20 6.07 -5.48 -7.88
CA LYS A 20 5.79 -6.76 -8.52
C LYS A 20 4.66 -7.48 -7.79
N HIS A 21 3.65 -7.90 -8.54
CA HIS A 21 2.47 -8.57 -8.00
C HIS A 21 2.66 -10.09 -8.08
N ALA A 22 2.84 -10.75 -6.94
CA ALA A 22 3.07 -12.19 -6.85
C ALA A 22 1.78 -13.01 -6.68
N THR A 23 0.67 -12.36 -6.38
CA THR A 23 -0.62 -13.02 -6.10
C THR A 23 -1.06 -13.96 -7.23
N ALA A 24 -1.19 -13.44 -8.45
CA ALA A 24 -1.65 -14.22 -9.60
C ALA A 24 -0.60 -15.26 -10.09
N PRO A 25 0.69 -14.92 -10.23
CA PRO A 25 1.72 -15.91 -10.62
C PRO A 25 1.85 -17.11 -9.68
N LEU A 26 1.53 -16.93 -8.40
CA LEU A 26 1.55 -18.00 -7.39
C LEU A 26 0.17 -18.64 -7.16
N ASN A 27 -0.87 -18.26 -7.91
CA ASN A 27 -2.24 -18.74 -7.75
C ASN A 27 -2.75 -18.63 -6.28
N LEU A 28 -2.41 -17.55 -5.58
CA LEU A 28 -2.86 -17.34 -4.22
C LEU A 28 -4.37 -17.03 -4.20
N SER A 29 -5.10 -17.60 -3.24
CA SER A 29 -6.55 -17.46 -3.11
C SER A 29 -6.97 -16.68 -1.86
N ASP A 30 -6.18 -16.75 -0.80
CA ASP A 30 -6.57 -16.25 0.53
C ASP A 30 -5.80 -14.98 0.94
N MET A 31 -4.74 -14.65 0.23
CA MET A 31 -3.93 -13.47 0.50
C MET A 31 -3.42 -12.81 -0.79
N ALA A 32 -3.17 -11.52 -0.70
CA ALA A 32 -2.38 -10.76 -1.67
C ALA A 32 -0.91 -10.75 -1.26
N LEU A 33 -0.01 -10.80 -2.23
CA LEU A 33 1.44 -10.76 -2.01
C LEU A 33 2.10 -9.86 -3.05
N ASN A 34 2.84 -8.86 -2.58
CA ASN A 34 3.55 -7.91 -3.43
C ASN A 34 5.00 -7.73 -2.96
N TYR A 35 5.89 -7.51 -3.91
CA TYR A 35 7.29 -7.17 -3.68
C TYR A 35 7.54 -5.73 -4.10
N TYR A 36 8.33 -4.99 -3.29
CA TYR A 36 8.65 -3.59 -3.51
C TYR A 36 10.15 -3.31 -3.40
N GLU A 37 10.61 -2.37 -4.24
CA GLU A 37 11.85 -1.63 -4.02
C GLU A 37 11.52 -0.14 -4.07
N LEU A 38 11.90 0.56 -3.00
CA LEU A 38 11.70 2.00 -2.85
C LEU A 38 13.05 2.70 -2.88
N GLU A 39 13.25 3.55 -3.86
CA GLU A 39 14.34 4.53 -3.82
C GLU A 39 14.01 5.65 -2.83
N PRO A 40 14.98 6.48 -2.40
CA PRO A 40 14.70 7.62 -1.54
C PRO A 40 13.59 8.51 -2.09
N GLY A 41 12.54 8.74 -1.29
CA GLY A 41 11.35 9.51 -1.65
C GLY A 41 10.18 8.70 -2.21
N ASP A 42 10.38 7.42 -2.52
CA ASP A 42 9.31 6.52 -2.95
C ASP A 42 8.40 6.12 -1.78
N SER A 43 7.23 5.57 -2.11
CA SER A 43 6.26 5.03 -1.14
C SER A 43 5.66 3.70 -1.62
N PHE A 44 5.09 2.94 -0.70
CA PHE A 44 4.34 1.71 -1.04
C PHE A 44 2.98 2.02 -1.67
N SER A 45 2.40 3.18 -1.34
CA SER A 45 1.06 3.60 -1.75
C SER A 45 1.01 5.10 -2.06
N GLY A 46 -0.09 5.56 -2.65
CA GLY A 46 -0.29 6.95 -3.05
C GLY A 46 -0.64 7.91 -1.91
N GLY A 47 -0.65 7.48 -0.65
CA GLY A 47 -0.96 8.32 0.49
C GLY A 47 -1.51 7.55 1.69
N LEU A 48 -1.83 8.30 2.73
CA LEU A 48 -2.38 7.76 3.98
C LEU A 48 -3.76 7.12 3.74
N HIS A 49 -3.85 5.81 3.93
CA HIS A 49 -5.06 5.04 3.63
C HIS A 49 -5.25 3.87 4.61
N THR A 50 -6.42 3.25 4.52
CA THR A 50 -6.73 2.03 5.26
C THR A 50 -7.58 1.08 4.41
N HIS A 51 -7.43 -0.22 4.64
CA HIS A 51 -8.29 -1.27 4.11
C HIS A 51 -9.28 -1.70 5.19
N MET A 52 -10.58 -1.61 4.91
CA MET A 52 -11.61 -1.86 5.93
C MET A 52 -11.83 -3.33 6.21
N ASN A 53 -11.39 -4.22 5.32
CA ASN A 53 -11.61 -5.68 5.45
C ASN A 53 -10.30 -6.51 5.45
N GLN A 54 -9.16 -5.88 5.26
CA GLN A 54 -7.89 -6.57 5.09
C GLN A 54 -6.89 -6.12 6.16
N GLU A 55 -6.24 -7.06 6.82
CA GLU A 55 -5.01 -6.77 7.55
C GLU A 55 -3.81 -6.78 6.58
N GLU A 56 -2.85 -5.94 6.83
CA GLU A 56 -1.66 -5.79 6.00
C GLU A 56 -0.39 -5.92 6.82
N VAL A 57 0.55 -6.71 6.31
CA VAL A 57 1.83 -6.98 6.96
C VAL A 57 2.96 -6.63 6.00
N PHE A 58 3.93 -5.88 6.47
CA PHE A 58 5.15 -5.56 5.73
C PHE A 58 6.36 -6.19 6.41
N LEU A 59 7.12 -6.96 5.65
CA LEU A 59 8.45 -7.43 6.01
C LEU A 59 9.48 -6.59 5.26
N VAL A 60 10.25 -5.79 5.98
CA VAL A 60 11.39 -5.06 5.41
C VAL A 60 12.60 -5.98 5.40
N MET A 61 13.20 -6.17 4.23
CA MET A 61 14.36 -7.05 4.03
C MET A 61 15.67 -6.28 3.94
N GLU A 62 15.61 -5.03 3.46
CA GLU A 62 16.78 -4.16 3.26
C GLU A 62 16.36 -2.70 3.45
N GLY A 63 17.23 -1.89 4.04
CA GLY A 63 16.97 -0.48 4.32
C GLY A 63 16.02 -0.29 5.51
N THR A 64 15.46 0.90 5.62
CA THR A 64 14.50 1.29 6.66
C THR A 64 13.33 2.01 6.01
N ALA A 65 12.12 1.51 6.21
CA ALA A 65 10.89 2.16 5.81
C ALA A 65 10.28 2.91 6.99
N THR A 66 9.73 4.10 6.76
CA THR A 66 8.97 4.86 7.75
C THR A 66 7.49 4.70 7.44
N PHE A 67 6.73 4.22 8.40
CA PHE A 67 5.27 4.12 8.31
C PHE A 67 4.63 5.22 9.13
N HIS A 68 3.90 6.10 8.44
CA HIS A 68 3.09 7.16 9.04
C HIS A 68 1.68 6.65 9.30
N THR A 69 1.13 7.00 10.44
CA THR A 69 -0.27 6.79 10.81
C THR A 69 -0.97 8.15 10.97
N LYS A 70 -2.23 8.18 11.43
CA LYS A 70 -2.90 9.47 11.71
C LYS A 70 -2.23 10.26 12.84
N ASP A 71 -1.63 9.58 13.81
CA ASP A 71 -1.20 10.17 15.07
C ASP A 71 0.30 10.00 15.35
N ASP A 72 0.98 9.10 14.64
CA ASP A 72 2.36 8.69 14.95
C ASP A 72 3.11 8.20 13.71
N GLU A 73 4.36 7.89 13.87
CA GLU A 73 5.20 7.24 12.86
C GLU A 73 6.07 6.14 13.50
N ILE A 74 6.42 5.13 12.72
CA ILE A 74 7.33 4.06 13.13
C ILE A 74 8.34 3.76 12.03
N GLU A 75 9.60 3.67 12.39
CA GLU A 75 10.65 3.14 11.52
C GLU A 75 10.70 1.61 11.62
N VAL A 76 10.71 0.95 10.47
CA VAL A 76 10.81 -0.50 10.33
C VAL A 76 12.04 -0.81 9.51
N GLY A 77 13.07 -1.35 10.18
CA GLY A 77 14.35 -1.66 9.58
C GLY A 77 14.43 -3.07 8.99
N ALA A 78 15.59 -3.41 8.43
CA ALA A 78 15.85 -4.72 7.85
C ALA A 78 15.62 -5.87 8.85
N ASN A 79 14.91 -6.91 8.43
CA ASN A 79 14.46 -8.06 9.21
C ASN A 79 13.39 -7.73 10.27
N GLU A 80 12.76 -6.59 10.16
CA GLU A 80 11.62 -6.22 11.01
C GLU A 80 10.29 -6.36 10.26
N ILE A 81 9.23 -6.58 11.01
CA ILE A 81 7.86 -6.80 10.50
C ILE A 81 6.92 -5.85 11.21
N VAL A 82 6.03 -5.22 10.46
CA VAL A 82 4.93 -4.41 10.98
C VAL A 82 3.60 -4.91 10.43
N ARG A 83 2.54 -4.86 11.26
CA ARG A 83 1.18 -5.22 10.89
C ARG A 83 0.24 -4.04 11.16
N PHE A 84 -0.66 -3.81 10.20
CA PHE A 84 -1.80 -2.90 10.34
C PHE A 84 -3.10 -3.72 10.30
N ALA A 85 -3.95 -3.53 11.31
CA ALA A 85 -5.26 -4.17 11.35
C ALA A 85 -6.23 -3.49 10.35
N PRO A 86 -7.34 -4.16 9.97
CA PRO A 86 -8.41 -3.51 9.22
C PRO A 86 -8.87 -2.22 9.92
N GLY A 87 -8.97 -1.12 9.17
CA GLY A 87 -9.34 0.19 9.68
C GLY A 87 -8.19 1.05 10.25
N GLU A 88 -7.00 0.51 10.41
CA GLU A 88 -5.81 1.29 10.78
C GLU A 88 -5.25 2.01 9.55
N TYR A 89 -5.08 3.34 9.65
CA TYR A 89 -4.51 4.15 8.59
C TYR A 89 -2.99 4.06 8.60
N GLN A 90 -2.41 3.87 7.41
CA GLN A 90 -0.96 3.80 7.23
C GLN A 90 -0.53 4.35 5.85
N GLU A 91 0.67 4.86 5.81
CA GLU A 91 1.43 5.18 4.60
C GLU A 91 2.89 4.83 4.84
N GLY A 92 3.41 3.84 4.14
CA GLY A 92 4.82 3.46 4.22
C GLY A 92 5.65 4.17 3.15
N ARG A 93 6.78 4.75 3.55
CA ARG A 93 7.67 5.54 2.69
C ARG A 93 9.14 5.20 2.92
N ASN A 94 9.95 5.50 1.92
CA ASN A 94 11.41 5.59 2.10
C ASN A 94 11.81 7.05 2.36
N ASP A 95 11.81 7.45 3.60
CA ASP A 95 12.24 8.79 4.04
C ASP A 95 13.76 8.87 4.29
N GLY A 96 14.48 7.76 4.08
CA GLY A 96 15.92 7.65 4.21
C GLY A 96 16.67 7.93 2.90
N ASP A 97 17.96 7.59 2.90
CA ASP A 97 18.89 7.80 1.79
C ASP A 97 19.38 6.48 1.15
N GLU A 98 18.97 5.34 1.68
CA GLU A 98 19.26 4.01 1.15
C GLU A 98 17.99 3.35 0.59
N ARG A 99 18.18 2.47 -0.39
CA ARG A 99 17.07 1.71 -0.98
C ARG A 99 16.40 0.80 0.06
N VAL A 100 15.09 0.74 0.03
CA VAL A 100 14.28 -0.20 0.80
C VAL A 100 13.83 -1.36 -0.10
N ARG A 101 13.94 -2.60 0.41
CA ARG A 101 13.33 -3.78 -0.18
C ARG A 101 12.37 -4.41 0.81
N ALA A 102 11.15 -4.69 0.37
CA ALA A 102 10.13 -5.21 1.26
C ALA A 102 9.14 -6.13 0.55
N VAL A 103 8.49 -6.97 1.34
CA VAL A 103 7.33 -7.77 0.93
C VAL A 103 6.12 -7.27 1.70
N ALA A 104 5.02 -7.01 0.99
CA ALA A 104 3.72 -6.69 1.57
C ALA A 104 2.76 -7.88 1.39
N MET A 105 2.06 -8.23 2.45
CA MET A 105 1.08 -9.31 2.49
C MET A 105 -0.23 -8.76 3.02
N GLY A 106 -1.34 -9.01 2.29
CA GLY A 106 -2.68 -8.63 2.72
C GLY A 106 -3.61 -9.82 2.81
N ALA A 107 -4.37 -9.93 3.87
CA ALA A 107 -5.36 -11.00 4.06
C ALA A 107 -6.66 -10.47 4.70
N PRO A 108 -7.84 -10.88 4.17
CA PRO A 108 -8.06 -11.68 2.96
C PRO A 108 -7.50 -11.04 1.69
N GLN A 109 -7.45 -11.79 0.58
CA GLN A 109 -6.92 -11.28 -0.70
C GLN A 109 -7.68 -10.04 -1.19
N GLU A 110 -8.99 -10.02 -1.01
CA GLU A 110 -9.84 -8.88 -1.31
C GLU A 110 -9.81 -7.88 -0.14
N ASP A 111 -9.39 -6.66 -0.42
CA ASP A 111 -9.19 -5.60 0.58
C ASP A 111 -10.51 -4.92 1.02
N GLY A 112 -11.61 -5.14 0.29
CA GLY A 112 -12.89 -4.50 0.54
C GLY A 112 -12.84 -3.00 0.25
N GLU A 113 -13.49 -2.20 1.10
CA GLU A 113 -13.45 -0.73 0.96
C GLU A 113 -12.09 -0.18 1.42
N THR A 114 -11.43 0.54 0.52
CA THR A 114 -10.22 1.30 0.83
C THR A 114 -10.59 2.76 1.05
N ARG A 115 -10.10 3.36 2.15
CA ARG A 115 -10.34 4.77 2.48
C ARG A 115 -9.03 5.55 2.46
N SER A 116 -9.01 6.65 1.73
CA SER A 116 -7.96 7.66 1.79
C SER A 116 -8.29 8.68 2.88
N ALA A 117 -7.31 9.06 3.70
CA ALA A 117 -7.46 10.08 4.74
C ALA A 117 -7.51 11.52 4.19
N LEU A 118 -7.77 11.69 2.89
CA LEU A 118 -7.94 13.01 2.27
C LEU A 118 -9.33 13.56 2.59
N PRO A 119 -9.45 14.69 3.32
CA PRO A 119 -10.74 15.33 3.58
C PRO A 119 -11.38 15.89 2.30
N CYS A 120 -12.69 15.78 2.19
CA CYS A 120 -13.42 16.37 1.07
C CYS A 120 -13.47 17.90 1.19
N GLN A 121 -12.99 18.58 0.15
CA GLN A 121 -12.97 20.05 0.11
C GLN A 121 -14.38 20.66 -0.13
N GLU A 122 -15.33 19.88 -0.64
CA GLU A 122 -16.67 20.36 -0.95
C GLU A 122 -17.64 20.27 0.25
N CYS A 123 -17.56 19.21 1.04
CA CYS A 123 -18.51 19.00 2.14
C CYS A 123 -17.86 18.78 3.52
N GLY A 124 -16.53 18.64 3.59
CA GLY A 124 -15.79 18.43 4.83
C GLY A 124 -15.82 16.99 5.36
N ALA A 125 -16.29 16.00 4.58
CA ALA A 125 -16.17 14.59 4.94
C ALA A 125 -14.71 14.23 5.21
N GLU A 126 -14.46 13.38 6.20
CA GLU A 126 -13.10 13.11 6.72
C GLU A 126 -12.26 12.21 5.80
N TYR A 127 -12.88 11.50 4.87
CA TYR A 127 -12.20 10.57 3.98
C TYR A 127 -12.87 10.48 2.61
N HIS A 128 -12.15 9.89 1.66
CA HIS A 128 -12.68 9.44 0.38
C HIS A 128 -12.57 7.92 0.27
N VAL A 129 -13.51 7.29 -0.42
CA VAL A 129 -13.38 5.90 -0.85
C VAL A 129 -12.47 5.87 -2.07
N ALA A 130 -11.43 5.03 -2.02
CA ALA A 130 -10.44 4.91 -3.06
C ALA A 130 -10.68 3.67 -3.93
N GLU A 131 -10.66 3.84 -5.24
CA GLU A 131 -10.73 2.75 -6.22
C GLU A 131 -9.55 2.84 -7.18
N VAL A 132 -8.86 1.72 -7.38
CA VAL A 132 -7.78 1.63 -8.36
C VAL A 132 -8.39 1.43 -9.75
N THR A 133 -8.07 2.34 -10.66
CA THR A 133 -8.51 2.30 -12.04
C THR A 133 -7.34 2.03 -13.00
N ALA A 134 -7.61 1.87 -14.28
CA ALA A 134 -6.56 1.69 -15.29
C ALA A 134 -5.64 2.93 -15.39
N ASP A 135 -6.17 4.12 -15.13
CA ASP A 135 -5.49 5.40 -15.31
C ASP A 135 -4.89 5.96 -14.00
N GLY A 136 -5.20 5.37 -12.84
CA GLY A 136 -4.70 5.86 -11.55
C GLY A 136 -5.53 5.40 -10.37
N VAL A 137 -5.77 6.29 -9.43
CA VAL A 137 -6.66 6.10 -8.29
C VAL A 137 -7.76 7.16 -8.33
N GLU A 138 -9.00 6.71 -8.33
CA GLU A 138 -10.18 7.57 -8.17
C GLU A 138 -10.57 7.62 -6.70
N LEU A 139 -10.76 8.83 -6.18
CA LEU A 139 -11.18 9.09 -4.82
C LEU A 139 -12.59 9.69 -4.83
N THR A 140 -13.58 8.94 -4.36
CA THR A 140 -14.98 9.39 -4.30
C THR A 140 -15.38 9.74 -2.88
N CYS A 141 -15.92 10.95 -2.68
CA CYS A 141 -16.48 11.35 -1.40
C CYS A 141 -17.75 10.57 -1.08
N PRO A 142 -17.85 9.87 0.06
CA PRO A 142 -19.03 9.06 0.39
C PRO A 142 -20.28 9.89 0.74
N GLU A 143 -20.11 11.18 1.08
CA GLU A 143 -21.22 12.05 1.50
C GLU A 143 -21.81 12.89 0.36
N CYS A 144 -20.97 13.48 -0.49
CA CYS A 144 -21.42 14.39 -1.56
C CYS A 144 -21.16 13.86 -2.97
N GLY A 145 -20.41 12.76 -3.12
CA GLY A 145 -20.09 12.18 -4.42
C GLY A 145 -19.03 12.96 -5.22
N ASN A 146 -18.36 13.95 -4.61
CA ASN A 146 -17.24 14.63 -5.27
C ASN A 146 -16.13 13.63 -5.59
N VAL A 147 -15.58 13.71 -6.81
CA VAL A 147 -14.52 12.81 -7.30
C VAL A 147 -13.22 13.57 -7.48
N VAL A 148 -12.13 12.97 -7.02
CA VAL A 148 -10.76 13.46 -7.20
C VAL A 148 -9.95 12.33 -7.85
N GLU A 149 -9.27 12.61 -8.94
CA GLU A 149 -8.35 11.69 -9.62
C GLU A 149 -6.89 11.96 -9.16
N MET A 150 -6.14 10.89 -8.90
CA MET A 150 -4.73 10.94 -8.47
C MET A 150 -3.83 10.10 -9.38
#